data_5d3dd436de2d97d1eac1be62744d4292
#
_entry.id   5d3dd436de2d97d1eac1be62744d4292
#
_cell.length_a   1.000
_cell.length_b   1.000
_cell.length_c   1.000
_cell.angle_alpha   90.00
_cell.angle_beta   90.00
_cell.angle_gamma   90.00
#
_symmetry.space_group_name_H-M   'P 1'
#
loop_
_entity.id
_entity.type
_entity.pdbx_description
1 polymer ?
#
loop_
_entity_poly.entity_id
_entity_poly.type
_entity_poly.pdbx_seq_one_letter_code
_entity_poly.pdbx_strand_id
1 'polypeptide(L)'
;AAGYREISRKYNVPLIDLQRDTYHEYEAKGMKINVCDKAMAVDYMINMPVLKGHCQTIVTCALKNNKGIIPNVEKRKFHTMGLHKPIAHLNVIAPNSFILVDNICGDLDFEEGGNPVTMNRVLGFLDPVLCDSYVCDCMGYSVDDIPYIRMAEKLGVGSTDTAHANFIYLNEDRSGNAKFKMSRRVQNLARYAQPKDACSACYGSLIYALDRLNDSGFLNKGLPPVCIGQGYKGQTGEIGVGQCTCNFQKTLKGCPPKAIDMVHFLEENWK
;
A
#
# COMPACT_ATOMS: atom_id res chain seq x y z
N ALA A 1 -6.33 -16.37 -9.71
CA ALA A 1 -6.57 -16.65 -8.29
C ALA A 1 -5.27 -17.12 -7.64
N ALA A 2 -4.96 -16.62 -6.44
CA ALA A 2 -3.66 -16.79 -5.77
C ALA A 2 -3.43 -18.19 -5.13
N GLY A 3 -4.20 -19.23 -5.50
CA GLY A 3 -4.00 -20.61 -5.01
C GLY A 3 -4.37 -20.89 -3.55
N TYR A 4 -4.80 -19.90 -2.76
CA TYR A 4 -5.10 -20.07 -1.33
C TYR A 4 -6.15 -21.16 -1.03
N ARG A 5 -7.16 -21.36 -1.89
CA ARG A 5 -8.16 -22.42 -1.71
C ARG A 5 -7.56 -23.83 -1.85
N GLU A 6 -6.55 -23.99 -2.71
CA GLU A 6 -5.86 -25.26 -2.90
C GLU A 6 -4.98 -25.55 -1.68
N ILE A 7 -4.25 -24.56 -1.19
CA ILE A 7 -3.44 -24.63 0.03
C ILE A 7 -4.34 -24.98 1.23
N SER A 8 -5.45 -24.27 1.40
CA SER A 8 -6.41 -24.55 2.47
C SER A 8 -6.90 -26.00 2.46
N ARG A 9 -7.25 -26.55 1.29
CA ARG A 9 -7.67 -27.94 1.15
C ARG A 9 -6.52 -28.92 1.39
N LYS A 10 -5.34 -28.65 0.81
CA LYS A 10 -4.18 -29.53 0.90
C LYS A 10 -3.70 -29.73 2.34
N TYR A 11 -3.72 -28.67 3.12
CA TYR A 11 -3.22 -28.68 4.51
C TYR A 11 -4.34 -28.75 5.56
N ASN A 12 -5.59 -28.83 5.13
CA ASN A 12 -6.78 -28.83 6.00
C ASN A 12 -6.79 -27.64 6.98
N VAL A 13 -6.49 -26.46 6.48
CA VAL A 13 -6.51 -25.21 7.27
C VAL A 13 -7.67 -24.30 6.81
N PRO A 14 -8.37 -23.63 7.72
CA PRO A 14 -9.48 -22.75 7.34
C PRO A 14 -8.97 -21.52 6.58
N LEU A 15 -9.69 -21.15 5.51
CA LEU A 15 -9.51 -19.87 4.81
C LEU A 15 -10.64 -18.94 5.22
N ILE A 16 -10.30 -17.86 5.92
CA ILE A 16 -11.24 -16.92 6.48
C ILE A 16 -11.17 -15.59 5.72
N ASP A 17 -12.33 -15.11 5.26
CA ASP A 17 -12.46 -13.78 4.66
C ASP A 17 -12.83 -12.76 5.75
N LEU A 18 -11.87 -11.99 6.21
CA LEU A 18 -12.07 -10.97 7.25
C LEU A 18 -13.00 -9.82 6.80
N GLN A 19 -13.26 -9.66 5.49
CA GLN A 19 -14.23 -8.64 5.04
C GLN A 19 -15.69 -9.04 5.28
N ARG A 20 -15.92 -10.30 5.67
CA ARG A 20 -17.22 -10.85 6.08
C ARG A 20 -17.32 -11.13 7.57
N ASP A 21 -16.26 -10.77 8.31
CA ASP A 21 -16.21 -10.96 9.75
C ASP A 21 -16.94 -9.82 10.49
N THR A 22 -17.29 -10.05 11.75
CA THR A 22 -17.68 -9.01 12.70
C THR A 22 -16.44 -8.20 13.11
N TYR A 23 -16.67 -7.01 13.68
CA TYR A 23 -15.56 -6.15 14.13
C TYR A 23 -16.00 -5.31 15.33
N HIS A 24 -15.03 -4.96 16.16
CA HIS A 24 -15.21 -4.05 17.29
C HIS A 24 -14.22 -2.90 17.24
N GLU A 25 -14.56 -1.83 17.97
CA GLU A 25 -13.73 -0.65 18.12
C GLU A 25 -12.69 -0.88 19.23
N TYR A 26 -11.42 -0.61 18.90
CA TYR A 26 -10.30 -0.68 19.82
C TYR A 26 -9.65 0.69 19.98
N GLU A 27 -9.14 0.99 21.19
CA GLU A 27 -8.41 2.21 21.49
C GLU A 27 -6.90 2.01 21.18
N ALA A 28 -6.38 2.81 20.29
CA ALA A 28 -5.00 2.77 19.81
C ALA A 28 -4.28 4.10 20.09
N LYS A 29 -3.94 4.35 21.35
CA LYS A 29 -3.22 5.58 21.82
C LYS A 29 -3.84 6.88 21.26
N GLY A 30 -5.11 7.11 21.56
CA GLY A 30 -5.85 8.32 21.17
C GLY A 30 -6.54 8.21 19.80
N MET A 31 -6.54 7.02 19.18
CA MET A 31 -7.29 6.77 17.96
C MET A 31 -8.17 5.52 18.12
N LYS A 32 -9.45 5.65 17.78
CA LYS A 32 -10.40 4.54 17.77
C LYS A 32 -10.43 3.91 16.37
N ILE A 33 -10.20 2.60 16.31
CA ILE A 33 -10.07 1.82 15.07
C ILE A 33 -10.92 0.55 15.18
N ASN A 34 -11.75 0.30 14.17
CA ASN A 34 -12.48 -0.97 14.05
C ASN A 34 -11.55 -2.06 13.51
N VAL A 35 -11.46 -3.18 14.22
CA VAL A 35 -10.65 -4.35 13.84
C VAL A 35 -11.52 -5.60 13.81
N CYS A 36 -11.30 -6.48 12.85
CA CYS A 36 -12.04 -7.72 12.66
C CYS A 36 -11.80 -8.68 13.84
N ASP A 37 -12.87 -9.28 14.35
CA ASP A 37 -12.85 -10.06 15.59
C ASP A 37 -11.94 -11.30 15.50
N LYS A 38 -11.99 -12.02 14.37
CA LYS A 38 -11.14 -13.20 14.16
C LYS A 38 -9.65 -12.88 14.10
N ALA A 39 -9.30 -11.67 13.67
CA ALA A 39 -7.90 -11.24 13.69
C ALA A 39 -7.40 -10.97 15.10
N MET A 40 -8.28 -10.52 16.00
CA MET A 40 -7.95 -10.24 17.40
C MET A 40 -8.07 -11.46 18.32
N ALA A 41 -8.72 -12.53 17.85
CA ALA A 41 -8.95 -13.75 18.62
C ALA A 41 -7.83 -14.81 18.48
N VAL A 42 -6.76 -14.51 17.71
CA VAL A 42 -5.65 -15.46 17.53
C VAL A 42 -4.61 -15.33 18.66
N ASP A 43 -4.05 -16.45 19.10
CA ASP A 43 -2.96 -16.49 20.08
C ASP A 43 -1.61 -16.09 19.45
N TYR A 44 -1.44 -16.36 18.15
CA TYR A 44 -0.20 -16.08 17.41
C TYR A 44 -0.51 -15.66 15.99
N MET A 45 -0.05 -14.47 15.59
CA MET A 45 -0.23 -13.95 14.25
C MET A 45 1.09 -13.91 13.47
N ILE A 46 1.12 -14.57 12.32
CA ILE A 46 2.19 -14.43 11.35
C ILE A 46 1.73 -13.44 10.28
N ASN A 47 2.35 -12.27 10.26
CA ASN A 47 2.12 -11.25 9.24
C ASN A 47 3.00 -11.56 8.03
N MET A 48 2.39 -11.83 6.86
CA MET A 48 3.10 -12.24 5.64
C MET A 48 2.96 -11.20 4.53
N PRO A 49 3.67 -10.06 4.61
CA PRO A 49 3.64 -9.05 3.55
C PRO A 49 4.48 -9.47 2.34
N VAL A 50 4.08 -9.00 1.16
CA VAL A 50 4.97 -8.89 0.00
C VAL A 50 5.63 -7.52 0.04
N LEU A 51 6.96 -7.45 -0.08
CA LEU A 51 7.67 -6.19 -0.23
C LEU A 51 7.38 -5.60 -1.61
N LYS A 52 6.75 -4.44 -1.63
CA LYS A 52 6.40 -3.74 -2.88
C LYS A 52 6.29 -2.23 -2.70
N GLY A 53 6.39 -1.50 -3.81
CA GLY A 53 6.10 -0.09 -3.88
C GLY A 53 4.64 0.24 -3.61
N HIS A 54 4.36 1.51 -3.38
CA HIS A 54 2.99 2.02 -3.22
C HIS A 54 2.90 3.50 -3.56
N CYS A 55 1.94 3.83 -4.41
CA CYS A 55 1.75 5.18 -4.96
C CYS A 55 1.53 6.29 -3.91
N GLN A 56 1.00 5.99 -2.73
CA GLN A 56 0.72 6.97 -1.66
C GLN A 56 1.66 6.87 -0.46
N THR A 57 2.15 5.69 -0.13
CA THR A 57 2.95 5.44 1.07
C THR A 57 4.38 5.02 0.78
N ILE A 58 4.79 5.05 -0.49
CA ILE A 58 6.09 4.68 -1.03
C ILE A 58 6.37 3.18 -0.88
N VAL A 59 6.24 2.62 0.33
CA VAL A 59 6.50 1.22 0.65
C VAL A 59 5.23 0.55 1.19
N THR A 60 5.07 -0.72 0.88
CA THR A 60 4.18 -1.66 1.56
C THR A 60 5.02 -2.81 2.10
N CYS A 61 5.01 -2.98 3.43
CA CYS A 61 5.55 -4.15 4.10
C CYS A 61 4.77 -4.43 5.39
N ALA A 62 5.41 -4.74 6.51
CA ALA A 62 4.79 -5.25 7.74
C ALA A 62 3.70 -4.32 8.31
N LEU A 63 4.04 -3.05 8.57
CA LEU A 63 3.13 -2.09 9.20
C LEU A 63 1.86 -1.86 8.37
N LYS A 64 2.00 -1.64 7.06
CA LYS A 64 0.86 -1.39 6.18
C LYS A 64 0.06 -2.65 5.89
N ASN A 65 0.68 -3.85 5.88
CA ASN A 65 -0.01 -5.11 5.62
C ASN A 65 -1.11 -5.39 6.66
N ASN A 66 -0.95 -4.91 7.89
CA ASN A 66 -1.97 -5.00 8.94
C ASN A 66 -3.28 -4.28 8.61
N LYS A 67 -3.34 -3.42 7.58
CA LYS A 67 -4.64 -2.98 7.03
C LYS A 67 -5.52 -4.15 6.56
N GLY A 68 -4.96 -5.33 6.39
CA GLY A 68 -5.72 -6.56 6.11
C GLY A 68 -6.70 -6.95 7.21
N ILE A 69 -6.42 -6.62 8.47
CA ILE A 69 -7.23 -7.00 9.63
C ILE A 69 -8.39 -6.04 9.93
N ILE A 70 -8.53 -4.92 9.22
CA ILE A 70 -9.63 -3.97 9.40
C ILE A 70 -10.71 -4.11 8.32
N PRO A 71 -11.99 -3.83 8.63
CA PRO A 71 -13.08 -3.93 7.67
C PRO A 71 -12.98 -2.84 6.58
N ASN A 72 -13.64 -3.06 5.45
CA ASN A 72 -13.60 -2.13 4.31
C ASN A 72 -14.09 -0.71 4.65
N VAL A 73 -15.02 -0.57 5.60
CA VAL A 73 -15.48 0.74 6.07
C VAL A 73 -14.33 1.51 6.75
N GLU A 74 -13.52 0.85 7.57
CA GLU A 74 -12.37 1.45 8.24
C GLU A 74 -11.24 1.74 7.24
N LYS A 75 -11.01 0.86 6.25
CA LYS A 75 -10.04 1.13 5.16
C LYS A 75 -10.36 2.43 4.43
N ARG A 76 -11.65 2.71 4.15
CA ARG A 76 -12.07 3.96 3.52
C ARG A 76 -11.84 5.17 4.42
N LYS A 77 -12.12 5.04 5.72
CA LYS A 77 -11.86 6.08 6.73
C LYS A 77 -10.37 6.42 6.81
N PHE A 78 -9.47 5.43 6.76
CA PHE A 78 -8.03 5.65 6.74
C PHE A 78 -7.59 6.57 5.58
N HIS A 79 -8.21 6.45 4.41
CA HIS A 79 -7.88 7.32 3.28
C HIS A 79 -8.31 8.78 3.48
N THR A 80 -9.44 9.04 4.17
CA THR A 80 -9.88 10.41 4.48
C THR A 80 -9.04 11.07 5.58
N MET A 81 -8.36 10.27 6.42
CA MET A 81 -7.49 10.76 7.49
C MET A 81 -6.02 10.92 7.06
N GLY A 82 -5.69 10.52 5.83
CA GLY A 82 -4.32 10.30 5.40
C GLY A 82 -3.74 8.99 5.98
N LEU A 83 -3.12 8.17 5.14
CA LEU A 83 -2.77 6.79 5.50
C LEU A 83 -1.72 6.66 6.60
N HIS A 84 -0.78 7.59 6.71
CA HIS A 84 0.38 7.42 7.59
C HIS A 84 0.00 7.31 9.07
N LYS A 85 -0.78 8.27 9.58
CA LYS A 85 -1.18 8.27 10.98
C LYS A 85 -1.99 7.03 11.38
N PRO A 86 -3.09 6.66 10.68
CA PRO A 86 -3.87 5.49 11.08
C PRO A 86 -3.13 4.16 10.90
N ILE A 87 -2.19 4.02 9.95
CA ILE A 87 -1.33 2.84 9.85
C ILE A 87 -0.48 2.69 11.13
N ALA A 88 0.17 3.77 11.59
CA ALA A 88 0.98 3.73 12.79
C ALA A 88 0.14 3.36 14.03
N HIS A 89 -1.02 3.97 14.21
CA HIS A 89 -1.92 3.68 15.34
C HIS A 89 -2.51 2.26 15.28
N LEU A 90 -2.87 1.73 14.11
CA LEU A 90 -3.33 0.35 13.96
C LEU A 90 -2.29 -0.65 14.52
N ASN A 91 -1.02 -0.40 14.28
CA ASN A 91 0.04 -1.29 14.74
C ASN A 91 0.29 -1.26 16.27
N VAL A 92 -0.30 -0.32 17.01
CA VAL A 92 -0.31 -0.34 18.49
C VAL A 92 -1.14 -1.51 19.01
N ILE A 93 -2.17 -1.91 18.28
CA ILE A 93 -3.15 -2.92 18.69
C ILE A 93 -3.08 -4.21 17.87
N ALA A 94 -2.46 -4.17 16.69
CA ALA A 94 -2.32 -5.35 15.84
C ALA A 94 -1.46 -6.44 16.51
N PRO A 95 -1.91 -7.71 16.58
CA PRO A 95 -1.16 -8.79 17.24
C PRO A 95 -0.02 -9.29 16.33
N ASN A 96 1.07 -8.53 16.22
CA ASN A 96 2.25 -8.90 15.45
C ASN A 96 3.15 -9.86 16.26
N SER A 97 3.05 -11.17 16.07
CA SER A 97 3.91 -12.14 16.75
C SER A 97 5.17 -12.47 15.94
N PHE A 98 5.03 -12.60 14.63
CA PHE A 98 6.13 -12.82 13.69
C PHE A 98 5.81 -12.22 12.33
N ILE A 99 6.82 -11.75 11.63
CA ILE A 99 6.70 -11.19 10.28
C ILE A 99 7.56 -12.03 9.35
N LEU A 100 6.94 -12.54 8.26
CA LEU A 100 7.63 -13.29 7.21
C LEU A 100 7.42 -12.57 5.88
N VAL A 101 8.43 -11.83 5.45
CA VAL A 101 8.34 -11.01 4.23
C VAL A 101 8.66 -11.85 3.01
N ASP A 102 7.71 -11.88 2.07
CA ASP A 102 8.00 -12.29 0.69
C ASP A 102 8.77 -11.16 0.00
N ASN A 103 10.05 -11.36 -0.14
CA ASN A 103 10.98 -10.50 -0.87
C ASN A 103 11.67 -11.30 -1.99
N ILE A 104 10.92 -12.19 -2.63
CA ILE A 104 11.40 -13.01 -3.76
C ILE A 104 11.33 -12.20 -5.05
N CYS A 105 10.16 -11.67 -5.36
CA CYS A 105 9.94 -10.83 -6.52
C CYS A 105 8.78 -9.86 -6.26
N GLY A 106 8.97 -8.58 -6.52
CA GLY A 106 7.94 -7.56 -6.34
C GLY A 106 8.15 -6.39 -7.28
N ASP A 107 7.14 -5.55 -7.42
CA ASP A 107 7.26 -4.27 -8.10
C ASP A 107 7.59 -3.21 -7.06
N LEU A 108 8.74 -2.54 -7.20
CA LEU A 108 9.19 -1.55 -6.22
C LEU A 108 8.62 -0.15 -6.47
N ASP A 109 7.89 0.04 -7.56
CA ASP A 109 7.22 1.30 -7.91
C ASP A 109 5.70 1.21 -7.71
N PHE A 110 5.06 0.12 -8.15
CA PHE A 110 3.61 0.00 -8.23
C PHE A 110 3.06 -1.14 -7.34
N GLU A 111 1.94 -0.86 -6.67
CA GLU A 111 1.26 -1.87 -5.85
C GLU A 111 0.63 -2.98 -6.71
N GLU A 112 0.16 -2.61 -7.89
CA GLU A 112 -0.51 -3.50 -8.84
C GLU A 112 0.46 -4.43 -9.58
N GLY A 113 1.75 -4.16 -9.53
CA GLY A 113 2.77 -4.88 -10.29
C GLY A 113 2.88 -4.37 -11.74
N GLY A 114 3.74 -5.00 -12.51
CA GLY A 114 4.01 -4.68 -13.93
C GLY A 114 5.49 -4.52 -14.24
N ASN A 115 6.31 -4.15 -13.25
CA ASN A 115 7.76 -3.99 -13.39
C ASN A 115 8.46 -4.90 -12.35
N PRO A 116 8.48 -6.23 -12.54
CA PRO A 116 8.98 -7.16 -11.53
C PRO A 116 10.48 -6.99 -11.31
N VAL A 117 10.86 -6.87 -10.03
CA VAL A 117 12.25 -6.88 -9.57
C VAL A 117 12.48 -8.15 -8.78
N THR A 118 13.39 -9.00 -9.27
CA THR A 118 13.77 -10.26 -8.60
C THR A 118 14.78 -9.98 -7.50
N MET A 119 14.43 -10.32 -6.27
CA MET A 119 15.24 -10.08 -5.07
C MET A 119 15.70 -11.38 -4.40
N ASN A 120 15.01 -12.50 -4.67
CA ASN A 120 15.33 -13.87 -4.23
C ASN A 120 15.57 -14.00 -2.72
N ARG A 121 14.79 -13.30 -1.90
CA ARG A 121 14.94 -13.31 -0.44
C ARG A 121 13.62 -13.60 0.25
N VAL A 122 13.74 -14.25 1.41
CA VAL A 122 12.67 -14.29 2.42
C VAL A 122 13.26 -13.72 3.70
N LEU A 123 12.53 -12.80 4.36
CA LEU A 123 13.03 -12.11 5.54
C LEU A 123 12.11 -12.39 6.74
N GLY A 124 12.69 -12.64 7.92
CA GLY A 124 11.97 -12.86 9.16
C GLY A 124 12.24 -11.75 10.17
N PHE A 125 11.19 -11.24 10.86
CA PHE A 125 11.33 -10.21 11.88
C PHE A 125 10.38 -10.47 13.06
N LEU A 126 10.76 -9.95 14.24
CA LEU A 126 9.90 -9.89 15.43
C LEU A 126 9.35 -8.47 15.65
N ASP A 127 9.99 -7.46 15.08
CA ASP A 127 9.64 -6.05 15.19
C ASP A 127 9.17 -5.50 13.83
N PRO A 128 7.90 -5.03 13.71
CA PRO A 128 7.37 -4.53 12.46
C PRO A 128 7.97 -3.18 12.03
N VAL A 129 8.44 -2.36 12.97
CA VAL A 129 9.10 -1.08 12.68
C VAL A 129 10.50 -1.34 12.15
N LEU A 130 11.24 -2.27 12.77
CA LEU A 130 12.54 -2.70 12.30
C LEU A 130 12.46 -3.33 10.89
N CYS A 131 11.43 -4.14 10.66
CA CYS A 131 11.15 -4.72 9.35
C CYS A 131 11.00 -3.64 8.27
N ASP A 132 10.08 -2.69 8.47
CA ASP A 132 9.80 -1.65 7.50
C ASP A 132 11.00 -0.69 7.33
N SER A 133 11.78 -0.44 8.40
CA SER A 133 13.03 0.34 8.33
C SER A 133 14.10 -0.35 7.47
N TYR A 134 14.29 -1.65 7.66
CA TYR A 134 15.24 -2.44 6.88
C TYR A 134 14.88 -2.48 5.39
N VAL A 135 13.61 -2.75 5.06
CA VAL A 135 13.18 -2.82 3.67
C VAL A 135 13.18 -1.44 2.99
N CYS A 136 12.93 -0.38 3.76
CA CYS A 136 13.06 1.00 3.33
C CYS A 136 14.49 1.28 2.83
N ASP A 137 15.52 0.94 3.62
CA ASP A 137 16.93 1.07 3.22
C ASP A 137 17.26 0.19 2.00
N CYS A 138 16.73 -1.05 1.93
CA CYS A 138 16.89 -1.91 0.76
C CYS A 138 16.34 -1.28 -0.53
N MET A 139 15.25 -0.53 -0.44
CA MET A 139 14.64 0.19 -1.58
C MET A 139 15.30 1.55 -1.87
N GLY A 140 16.32 1.95 -1.09
CA GLY A 140 17.06 3.18 -1.25
C GLY A 140 16.36 4.43 -0.68
N TYR A 141 15.35 4.25 0.19
CA TYR A 141 14.68 5.34 0.89
C TYR A 141 15.23 5.50 2.31
N SER A 142 15.11 6.71 2.84
CA SER A 142 15.28 6.98 4.26
C SER A 142 13.99 6.65 5.02
N VAL A 143 14.10 6.26 6.27
CA VAL A 143 12.94 6.10 7.18
C VAL A 143 12.13 7.40 7.29
N ASP A 144 12.78 8.56 7.15
CA ASP A 144 12.13 9.87 7.20
C ASP A 144 11.29 10.19 5.95
N ASP A 145 11.52 9.49 4.84
CA ASP A 145 10.69 9.59 3.63
C ASP A 145 9.32 8.91 3.82
N ILE A 146 9.17 8.07 4.86
CA ILE A 146 7.99 7.24 5.09
C ILE A 146 7.41 7.50 6.49
N PRO A 147 6.59 8.55 6.65
CA PRO A 147 6.18 9.07 7.96
C PRO A 147 5.55 8.04 8.92
N TYR A 148 4.83 7.02 8.43
CA TYR A 148 4.20 6.04 9.32
C TYR A 148 5.21 5.20 10.10
N ILE A 149 6.45 5.00 9.60
CA ILE A 149 7.50 4.24 10.30
C ILE A 149 7.92 4.99 11.57
N ARG A 150 8.30 6.26 11.43
CA ARG A 150 8.65 7.11 12.58
C ARG A 150 7.49 7.33 13.55
N MET A 151 6.26 7.43 13.03
CA MET A 151 5.07 7.53 13.88
C MET A 151 4.87 6.26 14.72
N ALA A 152 5.03 5.07 14.11
CA ALA A 152 4.92 3.79 14.82
C ALA A 152 6.00 3.64 15.92
N GLU A 153 7.25 4.03 15.63
CA GLU A 153 8.31 4.07 16.63
C GLU A 153 7.95 4.99 17.82
N LYS A 154 7.51 6.22 17.56
CA LYS A 154 7.06 7.16 18.61
C LYS A 154 5.89 6.64 19.44
N LEU A 155 5.05 5.80 18.86
CA LEU A 155 3.96 5.12 19.55
C LEU A 155 4.44 3.87 20.31
N GLY A 156 5.73 3.53 20.28
CA GLY A 156 6.30 2.38 20.99
C GLY A 156 5.94 1.03 20.38
N VAL A 157 5.69 0.98 19.07
CA VAL A 157 5.39 -0.25 18.33
C VAL A 157 6.66 -1.08 18.11
N GLY A 158 7.81 -0.42 17.91
CA GLY A 158 9.10 -1.04 17.68
C GLY A 158 10.19 0.01 17.51
N SER A 159 11.34 -0.38 16.93
CA SER A 159 12.52 0.48 16.77
C SER A 159 12.96 0.60 15.32
N THR A 160 13.39 1.81 14.93
CA THR A 160 14.01 2.05 13.61
C THR A 160 15.53 1.78 13.61
N ASP A 161 16.11 1.35 14.72
CA ASP A 161 17.54 1.15 14.87
C ASP A 161 18.04 -0.14 14.19
N THR A 162 18.23 -0.08 12.89
CA THR A 162 18.80 -1.18 12.11
C THR A 162 20.30 -1.37 12.35
N ALA A 163 21.00 -0.37 12.87
CA ALA A 163 22.47 -0.43 13.07
C ALA A 163 22.84 -1.38 14.22
N HIS A 164 21.99 -1.49 15.26
CA HIS A 164 22.21 -2.37 16.40
C HIS A 164 21.36 -3.65 16.33
N ALA A 165 20.67 -3.90 15.22
CA ALA A 165 19.88 -5.12 15.04
C ALA A 165 20.79 -6.34 14.84
N ASN A 166 20.39 -7.49 15.42
CA ASN A 166 21.07 -8.75 15.21
C ASN A 166 20.59 -9.40 13.91
N PHE A 167 21.46 -9.47 12.89
CA PHE A 167 21.18 -10.10 11.60
C PHE A 167 21.68 -11.54 11.57
N ILE A 168 20.77 -12.47 11.34
CA ILE A 168 21.06 -13.89 11.19
C ILE A 168 20.86 -14.26 9.72
N TYR A 169 21.93 -14.72 9.06
CA TYR A 169 21.90 -15.22 7.70
C TYR A 169 21.83 -16.73 7.70
N LEU A 170 20.76 -17.30 7.14
CA LEU A 170 20.51 -18.75 7.14
C LEU A 170 21.19 -19.49 5.99
N ASN A 171 21.76 -18.76 5.04
CA ASN A 171 22.52 -19.29 3.92
C ASN A 171 23.72 -18.39 3.59
N GLU A 172 24.75 -18.95 2.93
CA GLU A 172 25.99 -18.23 2.60
C GLU A 172 25.84 -17.28 1.41
N ASP A 173 24.95 -17.60 0.48
CA ASP A 173 24.71 -16.76 -0.69
C ASP A 173 24.03 -15.44 -0.30
N ARG A 174 24.75 -14.36 -0.52
CA ARG A 174 24.34 -12.98 -0.25
C ARG A 174 24.16 -12.17 -1.53
N SER A 175 24.11 -12.80 -2.69
CA SER A 175 23.99 -12.13 -4.00
C SER A 175 22.77 -11.22 -4.11
N GLY A 176 21.69 -11.54 -3.35
CA GLY A 176 20.48 -10.71 -3.27
C GLY A 176 20.57 -9.46 -2.40
N ASN A 177 21.72 -9.13 -1.78
CA ASN A 177 21.88 -7.96 -0.90
C ASN A 177 22.13 -6.64 -1.65
N ALA A 178 21.93 -6.59 -2.95
CA ALA A 178 22.02 -5.35 -3.71
C ALA A 178 20.97 -4.34 -3.21
N LYS A 179 21.42 -3.11 -2.91
CA LYS A 179 20.51 -1.99 -2.70
C LYS A 179 19.92 -1.57 -4.06
N PHE A 180 18.61 -1.40 -4.09
CA PHE A 180 17.94 -0.92 -5.29
C PHE A 180 18.05 0.60 -5.36
N LYS A 181 18.19 1.13 -6.57
CA LYS A 181 18.17 2.57 -6.77
C LYS A 181 16.75 3.08 -6.62
N MET A 182 16.55 4.10 -5.79
CA MET A 182 15.28 4.78 -5.63
C MET A 182 14.72 5.22 -7.00
N SER A 183 13.53 4.78 -7.34
CA SER A 183 12.79 5.26 -8.49
C SER A 183 11.98 6.51 -8.11
N ARG A 184 11.96 7.52 -9.00
CA ARG A 184 11.06 8.66 -8.90
C ARG A 184 9.92 8.59 -9.93
N ARG A 185 9.71 7.42 -10.52
CA ARG A 185 8.72 7.24 -11.60
C ARG A 185 7.33 7.64 -11.14
N VAL A 186 6.87 7.08 -10.02
CA VAL A 186 5.57 7.40 -9.43
C VAL A 186 5.43 8.88 -9.07
N GLN A 187 6.44 9.49 -8.44
CA GLN A 187 6.42 10.91 -8.08
C GLN A 187 6.35 11.82 -9.31
N ASN A 188 7.03 11.45 -10.39
CA ASN A 188 6.99 12.19 -11.65
C ASN A 188 5.60 12.10 -12.32
N LEU A 189 4.93 10.97 -12.22
CA LEU A 189 3.57 10.78 -12.73
C LEU A 189 2.52 11.46 -11.85
N ALA A 190 2.74 11.50 -10.54
CA ALA A 190 1.81 12.10 -9.57
C ALA A 190 1.49 13.58 -9.83
N ARG A 191 2.37 14.31 -10.53
CA ARG A 191 2.12 15.73 -10.93
C ARG A 191 0.94 15.90 -11.88
N TYR A 192 0.54 14.84 -12.58
CA TYR A 192 -0.63 14.81 -13.47
C TYR A 192 -1.92 14.40 -12.75
N ALA A 193 -1.87 14.11 -11.46
CA ALA A 193 -3.02 13.76 -10.64
C ALA A 193 -3.26 14.81 -9.57
N GLN A 194 -4.53 15.13 -9.29
CA GLN A 194 -4.94 15.98 -8.18
C GLN A 194 -5.79 15.15 -7.20
N PRO A 195 -5.15 14.41 -6.28
CA PRO A 195 -5.86 13.58 -5.32
C PRO A 195 -6.46 14.40 -4.19
N LYS A 196 -7.71 14.06 -3.78
CA LYS A 196 -8.36 14.57 -2.58
C LYS A 196 -9.07 13.41 -1.90
N ASP A 197 -8.49 12.90 -0.82
CA ASP A 197 -8.95 11.69 -0.11
C ASP A 197 -9.11 10.48 -1.04
N ALA A 198 -8.14 10.28 -1.94
CA ALA A 198 -8.19 9.24 -2.94
C ALA A 198 -7.94 7.85 -2.32
N CYS A 199 -8.80 6.87 -2.63
CA CYS A 199 -8.57 5.48 -2.29
C CYS A 199 -7.37 4.92 -3.06
N SER A 200 -6.53 4.08 -2.42
CA SER A 200 -5.34 3.49 -3.04
C SER A 200 -5.64 2.78 -4.36
N ALA A 201 -6.72 2.00 -4.41
CA ALA A 201 -7.12 1.28 -5.62
C ALA A 201 -7.45 2.22 -6.80
N CYS A 202 -8.13 3.35 -6.55
CA CYS A 202 -8.39 4.34 -7.59
C CYS A 202 -7.11 5.08 -8.00
N TYR A 203 -6.34 5.54 -7.01
CA TYR A 203 -5.14 6.32 -7.25
C TYR A 203 -4.06 5.48 -7.94
N GLY A 204 -3.85 4.24 -7.51
CA GLY A 204 -2.92 3.30 -8.15
C GLY A 204 -3.30 3.03 -9.60
N SER A 205 -4.58 2.77 -9.89
CA SER A 205 -5.05 2.60 -11.27
C SER A 205 -4.79 3.84 -12.14
N LEU A 206 -4.95 5.06 -11.57
CA LEU A 206 -4.63 6.30 -12.30
C LEU A 206 -3.12 6.43 -12.55
N ILE A 207 -2.29 6.22 -11.54
CA ILE A 207 -0.83 6.31 -11.69
C ILE A 207 -0.33 5.27 -12.71
N TYR A 208 -0.88 4.05 -12.70
CA TYR A 208 -0.55 3.04 -13.70
C TYR A 208 -1.01 3.44 -15.12
N ALA A 209 -2.18 4.04 -15.27
CA ALA A 209 -2.64 4.56 -16.55
C ALA A 209 -1.74 5.69 -17.06
N LEU A 210 -1.34 6.61 -16.18
CA LEU A 210 -0.38 7.67 -16.49
C LEU A 210 0.98 7.11 -16.91
N ASP A 211 1.41 6.00 -16.33
CA ASP A 211 2.63 5.31 -16.71
C ASP A 211 2.57 4.80 -18.16
N ARG A 212 1.46 4.16 -18.55
CA ARG A 212 1.24 3.72 -19.93
C ARG A 212 1.21 4.89 -20.92
N LEU A 213 0.56 5.99 -20.55
CA LEU A 213 0.52 7.21 -21.36
C LEU A 213 1.90 7.87 -21.48
N ASN A 214 2.72 7.79 -20.46
CA ASN A 214 4.11 8.24 -20.51
C ASN A 214 4.96 7.40 -21.44
N ASP A 215 4.84 6.07 -21.37
CA ASP A 215 5.56 5.13 -22.23
C ASP A 215 5.16 5.30 -23.72
N SER A 216 3.91 5.69 -23.99
CA SER A 216 3.45 6.01 -25.35
C SER A 216 3.86 7.40 -25.85
N GLY A 217 4.47 8.23 -24.98
CA GLY A 217 4.84 9.60 -25.30
C GLY A 217 3.69 10.60 -25.31
N PHE A 218 2.51 10.20 -24.79
CA PHE A 218 1.32 11.07 -24.75
C PHE A 218 1.46 12.21 -23.72
N LEU A 219 2.15 11.98 -22.59
CA LEU A 219 2.27 12.98 -21.54
C LEU A 219 3.18 14.14 -21.93
N ASN A 220 2.67 15.35 -21.81
CA ASN A 220 3.42 16.59 -22.00
C ASN A 220 3.20 17.57 -20.83
N LYS A 221 4.02 18.63 -20.76
CA LYS A 221 4.01 19.57 -19.63
C LYS A 221 2.77 20.48 -19.53
N GLY A 222 1.92 20.50 -20.53
CA GLY A 222 0.76 21.41 -20.61
C GLY A 222 -0.56 20.76 -20.15
N LEU A 223 -0.57 19.47 -19.85
CA LEU A 223 -1.80 18.78 -19.46
C LEU A 223 -2.25 19.15 -18.05
N PRO A 224 -3.54 19.51 -17.83
CA PRO A 224 -4.05 19.81 -16.51
C PRO A 224 -4.11 18.54 -15.64
N PRO A 225 -3.95 18.64 -14.30
CA PRO A 225 -4.02 17.46 -13.46
C PRO A 225 -5.44 16.89 -13.39
N VAL A 226 -5.56 15.57 -13.36
CA VAL A 226 -6.82 14.83 -13.27
C VAL A 226 -7.27 14.72 -11.82
N CYS A 227 -8.49 15.15 -11.54
CA CYS A 227 -9.08 15.08 -10.20
C CYS A 227 -9.51 13.65 -9.84
N ILE A 228 -9.18 13.20 -8.62
CA ILE A 228 -9.51 11.86 -8.13
C ILE A 228 -9.66 11.84 -6.60
N GLY A 229 -10.68 11.14 -6.09
CA GLY A 229 -10.82 10.88 -4.66
C GLY A 229 -12.12 11.32 -4.04
N GLN A 230 -12.36 10.86 -2.81
CA GLN A 230 -13.61 11.02 -2.08
C GLN A 230 -13.94 12.48 -1.77
N GLY A 231 -12.93 13.33 -1.61
CA GLY A 231 -13.10 14.75 -1.36
C GLY A 231 -13.74 15.53 -2.51
N TYR A 232 -13.93 14.90 -3.68
CA TYR A 232 -14.64 15.50 -4.81
C TYR A 232 -16.11 15.10 -4.91
N LYS A 233 -16.64 14.30 -3.98
CA LYS A 233 -18.07 13.94 -3.99
C LYS A 233 -18.96 15.17 -3.92
N GLY A 234 -19.91 15.28 -4.87
CA GLY A 234 -20.82 16.42 -4.97
C GLY A 234 -20.22 17.69 -5.56
N GLN A 235 -18.92 17.73 -5.84
CA GLN A 235 -18.26 18.85 -6.49
C GLN A 235 -18.35 18.75 -8.01
N THR A 236 -18.19 19.88 -8.69
CA THR A 236 -18.07 19.99 -10.15
C THR A 236 -16.64 20.35 -10.52
N GLY A 237 -16.21 20.00 -11.72
CA GLY A 237 -14.89 20.31 -12.24
C GLY A 237 -14.78 19.94 -13.71
N GLU A 238 -13.61 20.10 -14.29
CA GLU A 238 -13.37 19.86 -15.71
C GLU A 238 -13.17 18.36 -16.00
N ILE A 239 -12.13 17.75 -15.45
CA ILE A 239 -11.76 16.35 -15.72
C ILE A 239 -11.52 15.58 -14.42
N GLY A 240 -12.10 14.38 -14.33
CA GLY A 240 -11.95 13.53 -13.17
C GLY A 240 -12.13 12.07 -13.46
N VAL A 241 -11.59 11.22 -12.60
CA VAL A 241 -11.75 9.76 -12.66
C VAL A 241 -12.26 9.18 -11.34
N GLY A 242 -13.09 8.15 -11.47
CA GLY A 242 -13.73 7.50 -10.35
C GLY A 242 -15.16 8.00 -10.09
N GLN A 243 -15.95 7.18 -9.41
CA GLN A 243 -17.35 7.50 -9.04
C GLN A 243 -17.46 8.80 -8.23
N CYS A 244 -16.40 9.21 -7.53
CA CYS A 244 -16.39 10.40 -6.69
C CYS A 244 -16.39 11.70 -7.48
N THR A 245 -16.03 11.68 -8.76
CA THR A 245 -16.02 12.83 -9.68
C THR A 245 -17.17 12.78 -10.69
N CYS A 246 -18.27 12.07 -10.40
CA CYS A 246 -19.36 11.81 -11.35
C CYS A 246 -20.11 13.05 -11.85
N ASN A 247 -19.94 14.20 -11.20
CA ASN A 247 -20.53 15.47 -11.57
C ASN A 247 -19.58 16.37 -12.40
N PHE A 248 -18.39 15.90 -12.75
CA PHE A 248 -17.44 16.66 -13.56
C PHE A 248 -17.88 16.64 -15.02
N GLN A 249 -17.45 17.65 -15.80
CA GLN A 249 -17.80 17.79 -17.21
C GLN A 249 -17.31 16.58 -18.03
N LYS A 250 -16.08 16.16 -17.78
CA LYS A 250 -15.47 14.96 -18.34
C LYS A 250 -15.17 14.00 -17.19
N THR A 251 -15.83 12.85 -17.14
CA THR A 251 -15.65 11.91 -16.04
C THR A 251 -15.72 10.45 -16.50
N LEU A 252 -14.75 9.65 -16.04
CA LEU A 252 -14.79 8.19 -16.12
C LEU A 252 -15.31 7.62 -14.80
N LYS A 253 -16.52 7.04 -14.82
CA LYS A 253 -17.14 6.42 -13.63
C LYS A 253 -16.52 5.04 -13.33
N GLY A 254 -16.52 4.66 -12.06
CA GLY A 254 -16.04 3.36 -11.56
C GLY A 254 -15.54 3.48 -10.13
N CYS A 255 -15.45 2.35 -9.39
CA CYS A 255 -15.00 2.36 -7.99
C CYS A 255 -14.21 1.07 -7.65
N PRO A 256 -12.94 0.95 -8.10
CA PRO A 256 -12.19 1.82 -9.03
C PRO A 256 -12.60 1.61 -10.49
N PRO A 257 -12.37 2.56 -11.40
CA PRO A 257 -12.32 2.30 -12.83
C PRO A 257 -11.10 1.46 -13.17
N LYS A 258 -11.14 0.71 -14.26
CA LYS A 258 -9.97 -0.06 -14.73
C LYS A 258 -8.92 0.89 -15.32
N ALA A 259 -7.64 0.57 -15.12
CA ALA A 259 -6.55 1.39 -15.63
C ALA A 259 -6.59 1.53 -17.17
N ILE A 260 -6.94 0.48 -17.91
CA ILE A 260 -7.06 0.55 -19.38
C ILE A 260 -8.16 1.51 -19.82
N ASP A 261 -9.30 1.54 -19.10
CA ASP A 261 -10.39 2.46 -19.42
C ASP A 261 -9.97 3.91 -19.11
N MET A 262 -9.11 4.11 -18.08
CA MET A 262 -8.51 5.43 -17.79
C MET A 262 -7.56 5.88 -18.89
N VAL A 263 -6.74 4.98 -19.47
CA VAL A 263 -5.86 5.29 -20.61
C VAL A 263 -6.69 5.84 -21.75
N HIS A 264 -7.68 5.08 -22.24
CA HIS A 264 -8.52 5.47 -23.37
C HIS A 264 -9.28 6.78 -23.07
N PHE A 265 -9.87 6.90 -21.89
CA PHE A 265 -10.58 8.12 -21.47
C PHE A 265 -9.69 9.37 -21.50
N LEU A 266 -8.45 9.24 -21.03
CA LEU A 266 -7.50 10.35 -21.00
C LEU A 266 -7.00 10.70 -22.41
N GLU A 267 -6.71 9.73 -23.27
CA GLU A 267 -6.36 9.96 -24.68
C GLU A 267 -7.45 10.73 -25.44
N GLU A 268 -8.72 10.45 -25.18
CA GLU A 268 -9.85 11.09 -25.85
C GLU A 268 -10.15 12.50 -25.30
N ASN A 269 -10.01 12.69 -23.98
CA ASN A 269 -10.55 13.85 -23.28
C ASN A 269 -9.51 14.83 -22.73
N TRP A 270 -8.26 14.42 -22.65
CA TRP A 270 -7.19 15.19 -22.01
C TRP A 270 -6.30 15.86 -23.08
N LYS A 271 -6.74 17.04 -23.50
CA LYS A 271 -6.08 17.82 -24.57
C LYS A 271 -5.73 19.20 -24.08
#